data_9a9b6439aa6656fb186569de364edb1c
#
_entry.id   9a9b6439aa6656fb186569de364edb1c
#
_cell.length_a   1.000
_cell.length_b   1.000
_cell.length_c   1.000
_cell.angle_alpha   90.00
_cell.angle_beta   90.00
_cell.angle_gamma   90.00
#
_symmetry.space_group_name_H-M   'P 1'
#
loop_
_entity.id
_entity.type
_entity.pdbx_description
1 polymer ?
#
loop_
_entity_poly.entity_id
_entity_poly.type
_entity_poly.pdbx_seq_one_letter_code
_entity_poly.pdbx_strand_id
1 'polypeptide(L)'
;MENALVILCGGDSSRMGSDKALLPFGNCCMVEYLVHKFEPYFSKIYLSVKQKGIYSHLHLNVQEISDIYLNAGPLAGVFSTLSMIDEERAFYISIDTPFFDPKLAAHLLEMSASYDICTIQRKEDETEQILSTVYSKSCITKLGKCLLLRQYSIKNVQDKCKTLYVPQEDLDFLPPLDVQFFELDTRASYYQALQYLHNLEGDAIFWETSELSN
;
A
#
# COMPACT_ATOMS: atom_id res chain seq x y z
N MET A 1 7.32 -15.09 11.60
CA MET A 1 6.40 -15.16 10.44
C MET A 1 7.02 -14.32 9.34
N GLU A 2 6.96 -14.77 8.08
CA GLU A 2 7.43 -13.93 6.98
C GLU A 2 6.44 -12.77 6.81
N ASN A 3 6.96 -11.54 6.79
CA ASN A 3 6.16 -10.33 6.60
C ASN A 3 5.96 -10.13 5.11
N ALA A 4 4.70 -10.08 4.66
CA ALA A 4 4.35 -9.87 3.26
C ALA A 4 3.72 -8.49 3.05
N LEU A 5 4.16 -7.83 1.97
CA LEU A 5 3.62 -6.59 1.43
C LEU A 5 3.00 -6.85 0.05
N VAL A 6 1.86 -6.26 -0.22
CA VAL A 6 1.27 -6.18 -1.56
C VAL A 6 1.13 -4.72 -1.95
N ILE A 7 1.78 -4.32 -3.05
CA ILE A 7 1.61 -3.00 -3.67
C ILE A 7 0.58 -3.15 -4.79
N LEU A 8 -0.53 -2.43 -4.68
CA LEU A 8 -1.58 -2.44 -5.69
C LEU A 8 -1.25 -1.44 -6.79
N CYS A 9 -0.83 -1.96 -7.95
CA CYS A 9 -0.44 -1.17 -9.14
C CYS A 9 -1.58 -1.07 -10.18
N GLY A 10 -2.71 -1.73 -9.93
CA GLY A 10 -3.80 -1.91 -10.91
C GLY A 10 -4.84 -0.78 -11.01
N GLY A 11 -4.59 0.42 -10.51
CA GLY A 11 -5.51 1.55 -10.53
C GLY A 11 -5.84 2.06 -11.95
N ASP A 12 -6.95 2.82 -12.09
CA ASP A 12 -7.32 3.47 -13.35
C ASP A 12 -6.47 4.75 -13.53
N SER A 13 -5.41 4.64 -14.35
CA SER A 13 -4.46 5.74 -14.65
C SER A 13 -5.03 6.77 -15.64
N SER A 14 -6.33 6.66 -16.01
CA SER A 14 -6.94 7.51 -17.05
C SER A 14 -6.83 9.01 -16.74
N ARG A 15 -6.87 9.40 -15.47
CA ARG A 15 -6.75 10.80 -15.03
C ARG A 15 -5.33 11.36 -15.16
N MET A 16 -4.30 10.51 -15.06
CA MET A 16 -2.89 10.92 -15.15
C MET A 16 -2.33 10.78 -16.57
N GLY A 17 -3.00 10.00 -17.44
CA GLY A 17 -2.59 9.77 -18.83
C GLY A 17 -1.38 8.83 -18.99
N SER A 18 -0.85 8.28 -17.90
CA SER A 18 0.29 7.36 -17.87
C SER A 18 0.18 6.41 -16.68
N ASP A 19 0.90 5.29 -16.74
CA ASP A 19 0.97 4.34 -15.63
C ASP A 19 1.61 5.02 -14.40
N LYS A 20 0.86 5.12 -13.30
CA LYS A 20 1.33 5.74 -12.04
C LYS A 20 2.60 5.04 -11.51
N ALA A 21 2.70 3.73 -11.68
CA ALA A 21 3.84 2.95 -11.21
C ALA A 21 5.17 3.32 -11.90
N LEU A 22 5.09 3.81 -13.13
CA LEU A 22 6.26 4.20 -13.92
C LEU A 22 6.54 5.72 -13.89
N LEU A 23 5.76 6.50 -13.15
CA LEU A 23 6.04 7.94 -13.01
C LEU A 23 7.39 8.14 -12.30
N PRO A 24 8.23 9.07 -12.76
CA PRO A 24 9.48 9.43 -12.09
C PRO A 24 9.25 9.89 -10.66
N PHE A 25 9.99 9.33 -9.69
CA PHE A 25 9.88 9.70 -8.28
C PHE A 25 11.26 9.61 -7.61
N GLY A 26 11.87 10.75 -7.32
CA GLY A 26 13.28 10.82 -6.94
C GLY A 26 14.18 10.34 -8.09
N ASN A 27 15.10 9.43 -7.78
CA ASN A 27 16.09 8.90 -8.75
C ASN A 27 15.61 7.63 -9.49
N CYS A 28 14.37 7.22 -9.30
CA CYS A 28 13.81 5.99 -9.90
C CYS A 28 12.33 6.21 -10.29
N CYS A 29 11.60 5.16 -10.64
CA CYS A 29 10.16 5.26 -10.81
C CYS A 29 9.41 4.91 -9.50
N MET A 30 8.11 5.24 -9.46
CA MET A 30 7.28 5.12 -8.25
C MET A 30 7.27 3.70 -7.67
N VAL A 31 7.17 2.67 -8.50
CA VAL A 31 7.15 1.28 -8.02
C VAL A 31 8.51 0.87 -7.46
N GLU A 32 9.62 1.27 -8.08
CA GLU A 32 10.98 1.05 -7.56
C GLU A 32 11.16 1.75 -6.21
N TYR A 33 10.73 3.00 -6.11
CA TYR A 33 10.79 3.78 -4.86
C TYR A 33 10.07 3.06 -3.72
N LEU A 34 8.83 2.61 -3.93
CA LEU A 34 8.09 1.89 -2.90
C LEU A 34 8.73 0.55 -2.55
N VAL A 35 9.16 -0.22 -3.54
CA VAL A 35 9.84 -1.50 -3.27
C VAL A 35 11.08 -1.28 -2.39
N HIS A 36 11.98 -0.39 -2.79
CA HIS A 36 13.20 -0.10 -2.01
C HIS A 36 12.89 0.42 -0.59
N LYS A 37 11.85 1.25 -0.45
CA LYS A 37 11.42 1.79 0.84
C LYS A 37 10.94 0.70 1.80
N PHE A 38 10.25 -0.34 1.29
CA PHE A 38 9.64 -1.39 2.11
C PHE A 38 10.51 -2.65 2.26
N GLU A 39 11.48 -2.91 1.38
CA GLU A 39 12.40 -4.07 1.45
C GLU A 39 13.03 -4.30 2.83
N PRO A 40 13.47 -3.27 3.60
CA PRO A 40 14.06 -3.50 4.91
C PRO A 40 13.09 -4.07 5.96
N TYR A 41 11.78 -3.98 5.73
CA TYR A 41 10.72 -4.34 6.69
C TYR A 41 9.91 -5.58 6.27
N PHE A 42 9.93 -5.92 4.98
CA PHE A 42 9.12 -6.99 4.41
C PHE A 42 9.99 -7.99 3.66
N SER A 43 9.94 -9.24 4.07
CA SER A 43 10.73 -10.33 3.45
C SER A 43 10.17 -10.77 2.09
N LYS A 44 8.87 -10.48 1.83
CA LYS A 44 8.18 -10.77 0.58
C LYS A 44 7.41 -9.55 0.10
N ILE A 45 7.65 -9.16 -1.15
CA ILE A 45 6.93 -8.05 -1.79
C ILE A 45 6.26 -8.57 -3.07
N TYR A 46 4.97 -8.31 -3.18
CA TYR A 46 4.14 -8.67 -4.32
C TYR A 46 3.60 -7.41 -4.98
N LEU A 47 3.49 -7.44 -6.31
CA LEU A 47 2.80 -6.41 -7.08
C LEU A 47 1.49 -6.99 -7.63
N SER A 48 0.36 -6.39 -7.25
CA SER A 48 -0.93 -6.66 -7.90
C SER A 48 -0.99 -5.85 -9.19
N VAL A 49 -1.12 -6.51 -10.32
CA VAL A 49 -1.01 -5.92 -11.65
C VAL A 49 -2.16 -6.36 -12.56
N LYS A 50 -2.48 -5.56 -13.59
CA LYS A 50 -3.47 -5.94 -14.61
C LYS A 50 -2.98 -7.10 -15.48
N GLN A 51 -1.67 -7.12 -15.76
CA GLN A 51 -1.03 -8.13 -16.60
C GLN A 51 0.34 -8.47 -16.04
N LYS A 52 0.59 -9.76 -15.80
CA LYS A 52 1.87 -10.25 -15.30
C LYS A 52 3.01 -9.94 -16.27
N GLY A 53 4.15 -9.54 -15.74
CA GLY A 53 5.38 -9.23 -16.50
C GLY A 53 5.48 -7.76 -16.93
N ILE A 54 4.51 -6.90 -16.59
CA ILE A 54 4.50 -5.51 -17.02
C ILE A 54 5.68 -4.69 -16.46
N TYR A 55 6.18 -5.05 -15.26
CA TYR A 55 7.32 -4.39 -14.62
C TYR A 55 8.59 -5.26 -14.61
N SER A 56 8.63 -6.39 -15.32
CA SER A 56 9.78 -7.31 -15.35
C SER A 56 11.09 -6.66 -15.86
N HIS A 57 10.98 -5.60 -16.65
CA HIS A 57 12.13 -4.83 -17.16
C HIS A 57 12.86 -4.02 -16.07
N LEU A 58 12.25 -3.81 -14.91
CA LEU A 58 12.85 -3.09 -13.76
C LEU A 58 13.75 -4.00 -12.89
N HIS A 59 13.73 -5.32 -13.13
CA HIS A 59 14.54 -6.31 -12.40
C HIS A 59 14.42 -6.26 -10.87
N LEU A 60 13.25 -5.86 -10.36
CA LEU A 60 12.96 -5.82 -8.93
C LEU A 60 12.81 -7.24 -8.35
N ASN A 61 13.23 -7.43 -7.11
CA ASN A 61 13.03 -8.69 -6.39
C ASN A 61 11.61 -8.81 -5.84
N VAL A 62 10.63 -8.87 -6.73
CA VAL A 62 9.21 -8.92 -6.42
C VAL A 62 8.51 -9.98 -7.27
N GLN A 63 7.34 -10.43 -6.83
CA GLN A 63 6.49 -11.31 -7.63
C GLN A 63 5.25 -10.55 -8.11
N GLU A 64 5.02 -10.51 -9.42
CA GLU A 64 3.81 -9.94 -9.99
C GLU A 64 2.67 -10.96 -10.00
N ILE A 65 1.49 -10.54 -9.54
CA ILE A 65 0.26 -11.31 -9.51
C ILE A 65 -0.82 -10.54 -10.26
N SER A 66 -1.39 -11.19 -11.29
CA SER A 66 -2.46 -10.57 -12.09
C SER A 66 -3.82 -10.66 -11.40
N ASP A 67 -4.62 -9.61 -11.53
CA ASP A 67 -5.97 -9.59 -11.02
C ASP A 67 -6.86 -10.62 -11.74
N ILE A 68 -7.57 -11.45 -10.95
CA ILE A 68 -8.51 -12.46 -11.46
C ILE A 68 -9.80 -11.79 -11.96
N TYR A 69 -10.24 -10.72 -11.26
CA TYR A 69 -11.44 -9.97 -11.63
C TYR A 69 -11.04 -8.62 -12.23
N LEU A 70 -11.39 -8.41 -13.49
CA LEU A 70 -11.13 -7.13 -14.16
C LEU A 70 -12.21 -6.10 -13.77
N ASN A 71 -11.80 -4.84 -13.66
CA ASN A 71 -12.69 -3.70 -13.40
C ASN A 71 -13.50 -3.77 -12.08
N ALA A 72 -12.99 -4.49 -11.08
CA ALA A 72 -13.62 -4.58 -9.76
C ALA A 72 -12.86 -3.78 -8.67
N GLY A 73 -12.02 -2.83 -9.10
CA GLY A 73 -11.28 -1.92 -8.22
C GLY A 73 -10.26 -2.64 -7.32
N PRO A 74 -9.79 -1.96 -6.25
CA PRO A 74 -8.74 -2.50 -5.37
C PRO A 74 -9.10 -3.84 -4.74
N LEU A 75 -10.40 -4.11 -4.51
CA LEU A 75 -10.88 -5.35 -3.91
C LEU A 75 -10.51 -6.59 -4.75
N ALA A 76 -10.44 -6.44 -6.08
CA ALA A 76 -9.99 -7.50 -6.99
C ALA A 76 -8.51 -7.83 -6.77
N GLY A 77 -7.66 -6.82 -6.62
CA GLY A 77 -6.24 -6.99 -6.33
C GLY A 77 -6.01 -7.68 -4.98
N VAL A 78 -6.74 -7.26 -3.93
CA VAL A 78 -6.67 -7.90 -2.61
C VAL A 78 -7.08 -9.37 -2.70
N PHE A 79 -8.20 -9.69 -3.34
CA PHE A 79 -8.67 -11.08 -3.51
C PHE A 79 -7.67 -11.93 -4.29
N SER A 80 -7.20 -11.41 -5.43
CA SER A 80 -6.32 -12.15 -6.35
C SER A 80 -4.99 -12.49 -5.70
N THR A 81 -4.36 -11.49 -5.10
CA THR A 81 -3.06 -11.66 -4.44
C THR A 81 -3.17 -12.56 -3.21
N LEU A 82 -4.15 -12.32 -2.34
CA LEU A 82 -4.35 -13.11 -1.12
C LEU A 82 -4.65 -14.59 -1.43
N SER A 83 -5.26 -14.86 -2.58
CA SER A 83 -5.54 -16.24 -3.03
C SER A 83 -4.30 -16.96 -3.56
N MET A 84 -3.23 -16.23 -3.92
CA MET A 84 -2.05 -16.78 -4.63
C MET A 84 -0.75 -16.73 -3.81
N ILE A 85 -0.65 -15.86 -2.81
CA ILE A 85 0.53 -15.78 -1.92
C ILE A 85 0.55 -16.96 -0.94
N ASP A 86 1.75 -17.32 -0.45
CA ASP A 86 1.90 -18.40 0.53
C ASP A 86 1.62 -17.92 1.95
N GLU A 87 1.88 -16.66 2.25
CA GLU A 87 1.73 -16.05 3.56
C GLU A 87 0.26 -16.01 3.99
N GLU A 88 0.00 -16.22 5.28
CA GLU A 88 -1.34 -16.22 5.88
C GLU A 88 -2.01 -14.84 5.82
N ARG A 89 -1.21 -13.77 5.80
CA ARG A 89 -1.65 -12.39 5.77
C ARG A 89 -0.62 -11.48 5.11
N ALA A 90 -1.07 -10.35 4.57
CA ALA A 90 -0.21 -9.34 4.01
C ALA A 90 -0.73 -7.93 4.31
N PHE A 91 0.19 -6.96 4.36
CA PHE A 91 -0.16 -5.55 4.34
C PHE A 91 -0.38 -5.09 2.90
N TYR A 92 -1.41 -4.31 2.67
CA TYR A 92 -1.80 -3.80 1.35
C TYR A 92 -1.66 -2.30 1.28
N ILE A 93 -0.93 -1.82 0.29
CA ILE A 93 -0.74 -0.39 0.03
C ILE A 93 -1.03 -0.07 -1.44
N SER A 94 -1.51 1.15 -1.69
CA SER A 94 -1.64 1.66 -3.06
C SER A 94 -0.32 2.22 -3.58
N ILE A 95 -0.11 2.09 -4.90
CA ILE A 95 1.03 2.70 -5.61
C ILE A 95 1.05 4.23 -5.49
N ASP A 96 -0.07 4.85 -5.15
CA ASP A 96 -0.23 6.30 -5.06
C ASP A 96 -0.09 6.88 -3.64
N THR A 97 0.31 6.08 -2.65
CA THR A 97 0.60 6.52 -1.28
C THR A 97 2.10 6.38 -0.93
N PRO A 98 3.00 7.16 -1.55
CA PRO A 98 4.45 6.95 -1.46
C PRO A 98 5.04 7.25 -0.08
N PHE A 99 4.34 8.04 0.74
CA PHE A 99 4.86 8.49 2.04
C PHE A 99 4.47 7.61 3.22
N PHE A 100 3.68 6.56 3.00
CA PHE A 100 3.29 5.65 4.08
C PHE A 100 4.52 5.03 4.77
N ASP A 101 4.54 5.04 6.11
CA ASP A 101 5.69 4.57 6.89
C ASP A 101 5.73 3.02 6.92
N PRO A 102 6.83 2.40 6.47
CA PRO A 102 7.01 0.95 6.54
C PRO A 102 6.97 0.38 7.97
N LYS A 103 7.39 1.17 8.98
CA LYS A 103 7.31 0.75 10.39
C LYS A 103 5.87 0.65 10.85
N LEU A 104 5.02 1.60 10.44
CA LEU A 104 3.59 1.54 10.71
C LEU A 104 2.95 0.33 10.04
N ALA A 105 3.29 0.06 8.79
CA ALA A 105 2.81 -1.13 8.07
C ALA A 105 3.20 -2.43 8.77
N ALA A 106 4.45 -2.57 9.20
CA ALA A 106 4.93 -3.72 9.95
C ALA A 106 4.22 -3.85 11.32
N HIS A 107 4.01 -2.74 12.02
CA HIS A 107 3.30 -2.72 13.29
C HIS A 107 1.84 -3.17 13.16
N LEU A 108 1.11 -2.69 12.14
CA LEU A 108 -0.25 -3.15 11.86
C LEU A 108 -0.29 -4.65 11.53
N LEU A 109 0.72 -5.16 10.83
CA LEU A 109 0.83 -6.58 10.54
C LEU A 109 0.99 -7.42 11.81
N GLU A 110 1.80 -6.98 12.77
CA GLU A 110 1.97 -7.62 14.08
C GLU A 110 0.67 -7.60 14.88
N MET A 111 -0.02 -6.45 14.96
CA MET A 111 -1.29 -6.30 15.67
C MET A 111 -2.40 -7.19 15.10
N SER A 112 -2.32 -7.51 13.81
CA SER A 112 -3.35 -8.28 13.09
C SER A 112 -3.43 -9.76 13.46
N ALA A 113 -2.53 -10.30 14.29
CA ALA A 113 -2.33 -11.75 14.52
C ALA A 113 -3.62 -12.53 14.83
N SER A 114 -4.58 -11.94 15.55
CA SER A 114 -5.85 -12.56 15.95
C SER A 114 -7.07 -12.01 15.19
N TYR A 115 -6.87 -11.29 14.10
CA TYR A 115 -7.91 -10.62 13.32
C TYR A 115 -7.88 -11.02 11.85
N ASP A 116 -9.03 -10.90 11.18
CA ASP A 116 -9.13 -11.10 9.73
C ASP A 116 -8.61 -9.89 8.96
N ILE A 117 -8.90 -8.69 9.50
CA ILE A 117 -8.50 -7.38 8.94
C ILE A 117 -7.93 -6.53 10.08
N CYS A 118 -6.89 -5.73 9.79
CA CYS A 118 -6.40 -4.69 10.69
C CYS A 118 -6.19 -3.40 9.88
N THR A 119 -6.85 -2.32 10.30
CA THR A 119 -6.85 -1.03 9.59
C THR A 119 -6.82 0.14 10.58
N ILE A 120 -6.43 1.32 10.11
CA ILE A 120 -6.41 2.54 10.91
C ILE A 120 -7.79 3.19 10.88
N GLN A 121 -8.31 3.55 12.05
CA GLN A 121 -9.52 4.34 12.18
C GLN A 121 -9.14 5.83 12.27
N ARG A 122 -9.45 6.59 11.20
CA ARG A 122 -9.24 8.03 11.15
C ARG A 122 -10.47 8.76 11.71
N LYS A 123 -10.22 9.90 12.42
CA LYS A 123 -11.29 10.71 13.02
C LYS A 123 -12.15 11.45 12.01
N GLU A 124 -11.56 11.82 10.87
CA GLU A 124 -12.17 12.73 9.90
C GLU A 124 -12.87 12.03 8.75
N ASP A 125 -12.61 10.74 8.57
CA ASP A 125 -13.15 9.97 7.47
C ASP A 125 -14.06 8.87 7.98
N GLU A 126 -15.38 9.03 7.76
CA GLU A 126 -16.27 7.87 7.66
C GLU A 126 -15.90 6.99 6.44
N THR A 127 -14.93 7.41 5.63
CA THR A 127 -14.44 6.67 4.48
C THR A 127 -13.48 5.58 4.94
N GLU A 128 -13.93 4.37 4.81
CA GLU A 128 -13.21 3.18 5.16
C GLU A 128 -12.00 3.00 4.25
N GLN A 129 -10.82 2.90 4.84
CA GLN A 129 -9.59 2.65 4.10
C GLN A 129 -9.58 1.20 3.59
N ILE A 130 -9.65 1.03 2.27
CA ILE A 130 -9.42 -0.28 1.62
C ILE A 130 -7.93 -0.62 1.63
N LEU A 131 -7.12 0.41 1.55
CA LEU A 131 -5.68 0.38 1.37
C LEU A 131 -5.00 0.87 2.64
N SER A 132 -3.72 0.60 2.78
CA SER A 132 -2.99 0.75 4.05
C SER A 132 -3.57 -0.12 5.16
N THR A 133 -3.91 -1.36 4.80
CA THR A 133 -4.71 -2.30 5.61
C THR A 133 -4.11 -3.72 5.51
N VAL A 134 -4.15 -4.46 6.61
CA VAL A 134 -3.79 -5.88 6.62
C VAL A 134 -5.02 -6.74 6.33
N TYR A 135 -4.87 -7.71 5.44
CA TYR A 135 -5.86 -8.76 5.20
C TYR A 135 -5.25 -10.13 5.44
N SER A 136 -6.02 -11.05 6.06
CA SER A 136 -5.65 -12.45 6.19
C SER A 136 -6.42 -13.34 5.20
N LYS A 137 -5.91 -14.55 4.95
CA LYS A 137 -6.56 -15.55 4.07
C LYS A 137 -7.98 -15.92 4.50
N SER A 138 -8.33 -15.73 5.78
CA SER A 138 -9.71 -15.92 6.27
C SER A 138 -10.72 -15.01 5.58
N CYS A 139 -10.27 -13.89 4.97
CA CYS A 139 -11.12 -12.98 4.20
C CYS A 139 -11.50 -13.51 2.80
N ILE A 140 -10.76 -14.46 2.21
CA ILE A 140 -10.88 -14.87 0.80
C ILE A 140 -12.33 -15.21 0.43
N THR A 141 -13.00 -16.04 1.22
CA THR A 141 -14.40 -16.44 0.93
C THR A 141 -15.35 -15.23 0.96
N LYS A 142 -15.14 -14.29 1.87
CA LYS A 142 -15.98 -13.10 2.04
C LYS A 142 -15.72 -12.09 0.90
N LEU A 143 -14.44 -11.89 0.54
CA LEU A 143 -14.01 -11.10 -0.61
C LEU A 143 -14.61 -11.63 -1.91
N GLY A 144 -14.48 -12.94 -2.16
CA GLY A 144 -15.02 -13.58 -3.34
C GLY A 144 -16.55 -13.43 -3.46
N LYS A 145 -17.29 -13.57 -2.36
CA LYS A 145 -18.73 -13.31 -2.33
C LYS A 145 -19.08 -11.86 -2.67
N CYS A 146 -18.34 -10.89 -2.14
CA CYS A 146 -18.55 -9.47 -2.44
C CYS A 146 -18.29 -9.18 -3.93
N LEU A 147 -17.22 -9.74 -4.50
CA LEU A 147 -16.90 -9.59 -5.92
C LEU A 147 -17.97 -10.19 -6.83
N LEU A 148 -18.45 -11.42 -6.53
CA LEU A 148 -19.54 -12.07 -7.27
C LEU A 148 -20.84 -11.28 -7.23
N LEU A 149 -21.14 -10.65 -6.10
CA LEU A 149 -22.34 -9.81 -5.92
C LEU A 149 -22.14 -8.37 -6.40
N ARG A 150 -20.99 -8.02 -6.97
CA ARG A 150 -20.60 -6.66 -7.39
C ARG A 150 -20.69 -5.62 -6.25
N GLN A 151 -20.42 -6.06 -5.03
CA GLN A 151 -20.39 -5.22 -3.83
C GLN A 151 -18.94 -4.80 -3.55
N TYR A 152 -18.43 -3.82 -4.26
CA TYR A 152 -17.01 -3.45 -4.24
C TYR A 152 -16.61 -2.54 -3.07
N SER A 153 -17.55 -2.14 -2.19
CA SER A 153 -17.23 -1.41 -0.97
C SER A 153 -16.53 -2.32 0.03
N ILE A 154 -15.45 -1.84 0.62
CA ILE A 154 -14.70 -2.57 1.64
C ILE A 154 -15.52 -2.80 2.91
N LYS A 155 -16.43 -1.89 3.25
CA LYS A 155 -17.35 -2.02 4.37
C LYS A 155 -18.10 -3.35 4.34
N ASN A 156 -18.57 -3.74 3.15
CA ASN A 156 -19.25 -5.01 3.00
C ASN A 156 -18.39 -6.23 3.38
N VAL A 157 -17.06 -6.09 3.33
CA VAL A 157 -16.10 -7.13 3.74
C VAL A 157 -15.79 -6.97 5.24
N GLN A 158 -15.49 -5.77 5.69
CA GLN A 158 -15.14 -5.46 7.07
C GLN A 158 -16.27 -5.85 8.04
N ASP A 159 -17.52 -5.56 7.71
CA ASP A 159 -18.71 -5.92 8.52
C ASP A 159 -18.88 -7.45 8.67
N LYS A 160 -18.28 -8.24 7.79
CA LYS A 160 -18.36 -9.72 7.81
C LYS A 160 -17.10 -10.37 8.37
N CYS A 161 -16.09 -9.58 8.70
CA CYS A 161 -14.78 -10.02 9.17
C CYS A 161 -14.55 -9.59 10.61
N LYS A 162 -13.67 -10.32 11.31
CA LYS A 162 -13.16 -9.87 12.60
C LYS A 162 -12.13 -8.77 12.35
N THR A 163 -12.59 -7.52 12.34
CA THR A 163 -11.76 -6.34 12.02
C THR A 163 -11.24 -5.66 13.28
N LEU A 164 -9.94 -5.41 13.34
CA LEU A 164 -9.31 -4.52 14.30
C LEU A 164 -9.23 -3.12 13.68
N TYR A 165 -9.90 -2.16 14.28
CA TYR A 165 -9.76 -0.74 13.99
C TYR A 165 -8.78 -0.14 14.99
N VAL A 166 -7.61 0.27 14.55
CA VAL A 166 -6.59 0.91 15.38
C VAL A 166 -6.88 2.41 15.41
N PRO A 167 -7.23 2.99 16.56
CA PRO A 167 -7.51 4.42 16.66
C PRO A 167 -6.30 5.25 16.27
N GLN A 168 -6.51 6.33 15.53
CA GLN A 168 -5.45 7.24 15.10
C GLN A 168 -4.62 7.77 16.27
N GLU A 169 -5.26 8.04 17.41
CA GLU A 169 -4.62 8.52 18.64
C GLU A 169 -3.63 7.53 19.26
N ASP A 170 -3.77 6.24 19.00
CA ASP A 170 -2.85 5.20 19.48
C ASP A 170 -1.57 5.15 18.65
N LEU A 171 -1.49 5.96 17.59
CA LEU A 171 -0.39 6.04 16.63
C LEU A 171 0.39 7.36 16.67
N ASP A 172 0.24 8.15 17.75
CA ASP A 172 0.85 9.48 17.90
C ASP A 172 2.40 9.50 17.89
N PHE A 173 3.03 8.33 18.09
CA PHE A 173 4.49 8.18 18.02
C PHE A 173 5.04 8.06 16.60
N LEU A 174 4.18 8.03 15.58
CA LEU A 174 4.54 7.91 14.16
C LEU A 174 4.44 9.27 13.45
N PRO A 175 5.07 9.44 12.26
CA PRO A 175 4.90 10.64 11.46
C PRO A 175 3.42 11.00 11.24
N PRO A 176 3.06 12.27 11.03
CA PRO A 176 1.68 12.69 10.85
C PRO A 176 0.94 11.87 9.79
N LEU A 177 -0.24 11.36 10.12
CA LEU A 177 -1.01 10.48 9.22
C LEU A 177 -1.42 11.17 7.91
N ASP A 178 -1.63 12.48 7.92
CA ASP A 178 -1.97 13.25 6.71
C ASP A 178 -0.90 13.12 5.63
N VAL A 179 0.38 13.06 6.02
CA VAL A 179 1.49 12.81 5.10
C VAL A 179 1.47 11.36 4.64
N GLN A 180 1.23 10.42 5.54
CA GLN A 180 1.23 8.98 5.22
C GLN A 180 0.10 8.60 4.27
N PHE A 181 -1.07 9.23 4.39
CA PHE A 181 -2.23 9.02 3.53
C PHE A 181 -2.34 10.01 2.36
N PHE A 182 -1.25 10.74 2.06
CA PHE A 182 -1.24 11.62 0.91
C PHE A 182 -1.29 10.82 -0.40
N GLU A 183 -2.32 11.06 -1.21
CA GLU A 183 -2.59 10.31 -2.43
C GLU A 183 -2.22 11.09 -3.70
N LEU A 184 -1.59 10.40 -4.66
CA LEU A 184 -1.20 10.94 -5.96
C LEU A 184 -2.32 10.76 -7.00
N ASP A 185 -3.44 11.45 -6.80
CA ASP A 185 -4.62 11.31 -7.67
C ASP A 185 -4.62 12.25 -8.87
N THR A 186 -3.87 13.33 -8.81
CA THR A 186 -3.81 14.40 -9.81
C THR A 186 -2.38 14.76 -10.14
N ARG A 187 -2.18 15.45 -11.28
CA ARG A 187 -0.87 16.04 -11.59
C ARG A 187 -0.42 17.04 -10.52
N ALA A 188 -1.35 17.78 -9.92
CA ALA A 188 -1.03 18.74 -8.87
C ALA A 188 -0.50 18.03 -7.62
N SER A 189 -1.19 16.97 -7.13
CA SER A 189 -0.72 16.19 -5.98
C SER A 189 0.60 15.48 -6.28
N TYR A 190 0.84 15.02 -7.51
CA TYR A 190 2.13 14.46 -7.91
C TYR A 190 3.27 15.49 -7.79
N TYR A 191 3.09 16.71 -8.30
CA TYR A 191 4.12 17.76 -8.16
C TYR A 191 4.33 18.19 -6.70
N GLN A 192 3.27 18.23 -5.88
CA GLN A 192 3.40 18.47 -4.43
C GLN A 192 4.23 17.37 -3.76
N ALA A 193 4.00 16.11 -4.13
CA ALA A 193 4.79 15.00 -3.61
C ALA A 193 6.27 15.08 -4.00
N LEU A 194 6.58 15.47 -5.24
CA LEU A 194 7.98 15.68 -5.66
C LEU A 194 8.66 16.80 -4.86
N GLN A 195 7.96 17.89 -4.57
CA GLN A 195 8.50 18.97 -3.73
C GLN A 195 8.73 18.49 -2.29
N TYR A 196 7.80 17.71 -1.75
CA TYR A 196 7.95 17.13 -0.41
C TYR A 196 9.13 16.19 -0.33
N LEU A 197 9.29 15.29 -1.32
CA LEU A 197 10.42 14.38 -1.41
C LEU A 197 11.76 15.13 -1.47
N HIS A 198 11.84 16.17 -2.30
CA HIS A 198 13.05 16.99 -2.44
C HIS A 198 13.44 17.67 -1.11
N ASN A 199 12.47 18.14 -0.34
CA ASN A 199 12.72 18.73 0.96
C ASN A 199 13.25 17.69 1.96
N LEU A 200 12.69 16.47 1.98
CA LEU A 200 13.18 15.36 2.82
C LEU A 200 14.63 14.97 2.48
N GLU A 201 14.98 14.89 1.20
CA GLU A 201 16.34 14.57 0.75
C GLU A 201 17.31 15.72 1.05
N GLY A 202 16.87 16.97 0.92
CA GLY A 202 17.65 18.15 1.28
C GLY A 202 17.98 18.22 2.77
N ASP A 203 17.03 17.91 3.64
CA ASP A 203 17.23 17.82 5.08
C ASP A 203 18.18 16.68 5.45
N ALA A 204 18.06 15.50 4.81
CA ALA A 204 18.94 14.35 5.05
C ALA A 204 20.41 14.67 4.71
N ILE A 205 20.67 15.35 3.59
CA ILE A 205 22.01 15.78 3.19
C ILE A 205 22.59 16.79 4.22
N PHE A 206 21.75 17.65 4.78
CA PHE A 206 22.21 18.64 5.79
C PHE A 206 22.65 17.97 7.11
N TRP A 207 21.97 16.90 7.55
CA TRP A 207 22.34 16.14 8.74
C TRP A 207 23.62 15.31 8.54
N GLU A 208 23.78 14.63 7.39
CA GLU A 208 25.00 13.87 7.08
C GLU A 208 26.26 14.77 7.02
N THR A 209 26.15 15.98 6.48
CA THR A 209 27.28 16.94 6.43
C THR A 209 27.60 17.55 7.77
N SER A 210 26.67 17.64 8.71
CA SER A 210 26.87 18.17 10.04
C SER A 210 27.56 17.19 10.99
N GLU A 211 27.39 15.87 10.80
CA GLU A 211 28.09 14.84 11.59
C GLU A 211 29.54 14.63 11.17
N LEU A 212 29.93 15.03 9.95
CA LEU A 212 31.31 14.96 9.46
C LEU A 212 32.16 16.19 9.85
N SER A 213 31.59 17.16 10.57
CA SER A 213 32.23 18.43 10.95
C SER A 213 32.53 18.56 12.44
N ASN A 214 32.46 17.48 13.23
CA ASN A 214 32.80 17.45 14.65
C ASN A 214 33.95 16.46 14.95
#